data_b3641e3834e0a03a3ce965f0c0007618
#
_entry.id   b3641e3834e0a03a3ce965f0c0007618
#
_cell.length_a   1.000
_cell.length_b   1.000
_cell.length_c   1.000
_cell.angle_alpha   90.00
_cell.angle_beta   90.00
_cell.angle_gamma   90.00
#
_symmetry.space_group_name_H-M   'P 1'
#
loop_
_entity.id
_entity.type
_entity.pdbx_description
1 polymer ?
#
loop_
_entity_poly.entity_id
_entity_poly.type
_entity_poly.pdbx_seq_one_letter_code
_entity_poly.pdbx_strand_id
1 'polypeptide(L)'
;MALLKAFNTIPELYRFLTEDYGIKKGGHVIQRKVNDAYKGISYKELKDETDLFAYGLVELGLKKNDSVALISENRPEWVYADFAMQMLGIINVPLYPSLTSDSIQYILNDSEAKAIIVSTGFQLNKVLKVIKNCKHIKHIIIFNEHEDEDGKHNILTFKEVQEKGKKLKKSKPDLLKKSSAEIKENDVCTIIYTSGTTGEPKGVILTHKNIISNVNAALEIFPITKDDIFLSFLPLCHIFERMAGYYTAFAAGCTIYYAESIEKVATNLQEAKPTLMTSVPRLFERIQSRIIKNVESQSVTKQKIFYWALDIGKKYVAAKKKGSVPFALSTKHKVADKLVFKKLRERTGGRLRFFISGGAALSKELGEFFEAVGLQIVEGYGLTESSPVIAANRPDDYKFGTVGKPLPNVEIKIASDGEILARGPNIMQGYYKKKKETEETVINGWLHTGDIGVFDSDGFLMITDRKKHLFKTSAGKYIAPTPIENIFLTSKYIDQFVLIGDRRTFLSALIVPDYEALKEYADAHKISYTDESELTGNEKIYKLIEDDMSKLQKKLANYERVRKFALLDKPFTIETGEITPSLKIKRKVVEEKYNYLIEQMYYSGMEKN
;
A
#
# COMPACT_ATOMS: atom_id res chain seq x y z
N MET A 1 -23.42 9.10 13.04
CA MET A 1 -24.05 7.78 12.87
C MET A 1 -23.53 7.22 11.55
N ALA A 2 -22.87 6.08 11.56
CA ALA A 2 -22.39 5.44 10.33
C ALA A 2 -23.59 5.11 9.43
N LEU A 3 -23.42 5.22 8.11
CA LEU A 3 -24.40 4.76 7.14
C LEU A 3 -24.29 3.23 7.09
N LEU A 4 -24.97 2.55 8.03
CA LEU A 4 -24.97 1.08 8.12
C LEU A 4 -25.96 0.50 7.10
N LYS A 5 -25.60 0.59 5.81
CA LYS A 5 -26.22 -0.23 4.78
C LYS A 5 -25.19 -1.27 4.34
N ALA A 6 -25.50 -2.54 4.49
CA ALA A 6 -24.72 -3.60 3.88
C ALA A 6 -25.01 -3.61 2.36
N PHE A 7 -23.96 -3.80 1.58
CA PHE A 7 -24.02 -3.95 0.13
C PHE A 7 -23.71 -5.41 -0.24
N ASN A 8 -24.17 -5.86 -1.39
CA ASN A 8 -23.83 -7.17 -1.96
C ASN A 8 -22.92 -7.03 -3.19
N THR A 9 -23.06 -5.92 -3.92
CA THR A 9 -22.29 -5.69 -5.15
C THR A 9 -21.74 -4.26 -5.21
N ILE A 10 -20.70 -4.04 -5.99
CA ILE A 10 -20.14 -2.70 -6.24
C ILE A 10 -21.16 -1.80 -6.98
N PRO A 11 -21.96 -2.29 -7.96
CA PRO A 11 -23.06 -1.50 -8.53
C PRO A 11 -24.10 -1.03 -7.51
N GLU A 12 -24.42 -1.81 -6.48
CA GLU A 12 -25.32 -1.36 -5.41
C GLU A 12 -24.71 -0.20 -4.61
N LEU A 13 -23.41 -0.29 -4.29
CA LEU A 13 -22.66 0.81 -3.64
C LEU A 13 -22.69 2.07 -4.52
N TYR A 14 -22.43 1.94 -5.83
CA TYR A 14 -22.45 3.07 -6.74
C TYR A 14 -23.82 3.75 -6.81
N ARG A 15 -24.91 2.98 -6.94
CA ARG A 15 -26.27 3.52 -6.94
C ARG A 15 -26.61 4.21 -5.62
N PHE A 16 -26.29 3.59 -4.51
CA PHE A 16 -26.45 4.22 -3.19
C PHE A 16 -25.74 5.57 -3.14
N LEU A 17 -24.47 5.60 -3.55
CA LEU A 17 -23.65 6.81 -3.53
C LEU A 17 -24.23 7.91 -4.44
N THR A 18 -24.69 7.57 -5.63
CA THR A 18 -25.05 8.55 -6.66
C THR A 18 -26.54 8.86 -6.74
N GLU A 19 -27.42 7.97 -6.31
CA GLU A 19 -28.88 8.12 -6.44
C GLU A 19 -29.57 8.33 -5.10
N ASP A 20 -29.20 7.56 -4.06
CA ASP A 20 -29.86 7.64 -2.76
C ASP A 20 -29.22 8.69 -1.85
N TYR A 21 -27.93 8.55 -1.60
CA TYR A 21 -27.20 9.35 -0.62
C TYR A 21 -26.75 10.69 -1.18
N GLY A 22 -26.08 10.67 -2.34
CA GLY A 22 -25.45 11.87 -2.91
C GLY A 22 -26.45 12.95 -3.29
N ILE A 23 -27.65 12.59 -3.76
CA ILE A 23 -28.71 13.55 -4.06
C ILE A 23 -29.14 14.30 -2.79
N LYS A 24 -29.20 13.60 -1.65
CA LYS A 24 -29.62 14.18 -0.37
C LYS A 24 -28.52 14.96 0.32
N LYS A 25 -27.27 14.49 0.23
CA LYS A 25 -26.11 15.12 0.88
C LYS A 25 -25.69 16.41 0.17
N GLY A 26 -25.67 16.40 -1.16
CA GLY A 26 -25.02 17.47 -1.94
C GLY A 26 -23.52 17.55 -1.68
N GLY A 27 -22.88 18.62 -2.14
CA GLY A 27 -21.44 18.83 -1.97
C GLY A 27 -20.56 18.00 -2.91
N HIS A 28 -19.34 17.71 -2.48
CA HIS A 28 -18.35 17.05 -3.32
C HIS A 28 -17.96 15.67 -2.75
N VAL A 29 -17.86 14.69 -3.61
CA VAL A 29 -17.49 13.32 -3.29
C VAL A 29 -15.99 13.07 -3.47
N ILE A 30 -15.37 13.75 -4.43
CA ILE A 30 -13.94 13.69 -4.74
C ILE A 30 -13.39 15.11 -4.78
N GLN A 31 -12.14 15.26 -4.37
CA GLN A 31 -11.36 16.49 -4.50
C GLN A 31 -10.04 16.16 -5.19
N ARG A 32 -9.71 16.90 -6.25
CA ARG A 32 -8.41 16.80 -6.94
C ARG A 32 -7.73 18.15 -7.06
N LYS A 33 -6.42 18.16 -7.12
CA LYS A 33 -5.65 19.38 -7.39
C LYS A 33 -5.72 19.75 -8.88
N VAL A 34 -6.04 21.02 -9.12
CA VAL A 34 -5.99 21.65 -10.46
C VAL A 34 -5.45 23.05 -10.25
N ASN A 35 -4.31 23.38 -10.86
CA ASN A 35 -3.64 24.67 -10.70
C ASN A 35 -3.46 25.05 -9.22
N ASP A 36 -2.79 24.17 -8.46
CA ASP A 36 -2.46 24.30 -7.03
C ASP A 36 -3.65 24.46 -6.06
N ALA A 37 -4.88 24.32 -6.54
CA ALA A 37 -6.08 24.34 -5.69
C ALA A 37 -6.89 23.06 -5.80
N TYR A 38 -7.46 22.60 -4.68
CA TYR A 38 -8.41 21.48 -4.71
C TYR A 38 -9.72 21.93 -5.34
N LYS A 39 -10.15 21.20 -6.37
CA LYS A 39 -11.45 21.34 -7.03
C LYS A 39 -12.30 20.12 -6.75
N GLY A 40 -13.54 20.37 -6.32
CA GLY A 40 -14.48 19.33 -5.95
C GLY A 40 -15.27 18.81 -7.15
N ILE A 41 -15.49 17.48 -7.15
CA ILE A 41 -16.38 16.77 -8.06
C ILE A 41 -17.63 16.42 -7.28
N SER A 42 -18.79 16.85 -7.78
CA SER A 42 -20.09 16.57 -7.15
C SER A 42 -20.54 15.13 -7.40
N TYR A 43 -21.47 14.64 -6.58
CA TYR A 43 -22.11 13.34 -6.79
C TYR A 43 -22.81 13.25 -8.16
N LYS A 44 -23.41 14.35 -8.61
CA LYS A 44 -24.04 14.44 -9.94
C LYS A 44 -23.00 14.30 -11.05
N GLU A 45 -21.89 15.01 -10.95
CA GLU A 45 -20.79 14.94 -11.93
C GLU A 45 -20.20 13.54 -11.96
N LEU A 46 -19.92 12.91 -10.79
CA LEU A 46 -19.49 11.52 -10.71
C LEU A 46 -20.44 10.60 -11.48
N LYS A 47 -21.77 10.78 -11.28
CA LYS A 47 -22.76 9.97 -11.97
C LYS A 47 -22.76 10.21 -13.48
N ASP A 48 -22.82 11.47 -13.90
CA ASP A 48 -22.95 11.85 -15.30
C ASP A 48 -21.73 11.35 -16.11
N GLU A 49 -20.49 11.58 -15.59
CA GLU A 49 -19.25 11.15 -16.24
C GLU A 49 -19.15 9.62 -16.32
N THR A 50 -19.47 8.91 -15.23
CA THR A 50 -19.46 7.45 -15.16
C THR A 50 -20.47 6.85 -16.12
N ASP A 51 -21.73 7.33 -16.07
CA ASP A 51 -22.80 6.80 -16.90
C ASP A 51 -22.48 6.97 -18.39
N LEU A 52 -22.05 8.17 -18.80
CA LEU A 52 -21.70 8.43 -20.21
C LEU A 52 -20.56 7.53 -20.68
N PHE A 53 -19.54 7.34 -19.84
CA PHE A 53 -18.44 6.45 -20.18
C PHE A 53 -18.90 4.99 -20.27
N ALA A 54 -19.76 4.53 -19.35
CA ALA A 54 -20.32 3.18 -19.41
C ALA A 54 -21.13 2.93 -20.70
N TYR A 55 -21.99 3.87 -21.08
CA TYR A 55 -22.69 3.78 -22.40
C TYR A 55 -21.69 3.74 -23.56
N GLY A 56 -20.60 4.50 -23.48
CA GLY A 56 -19.54 4.49 -24.48
C GLY A 56 -18.85 3.14 -24.60
N LEU A 57 -18.53 2.48 -23.47
CA LEU A 57 -17.95 1.13 -23.48
C LEU A 57 -18.88 0.11 -24.15
N VAL A 58 -20.20 0.21 -23.93
CA VAL A 58 -21.18 -0.64 -24.64
C VAL A 58 -21.18 -0.37 -26.15
N GLU A 59 -21.09 0.90 -26.58
CA GLU A 59 -21.02 1.27 -28.01
C GLU A 59 -19.75 0.74 -28.69
N LEU A 60 -18.66 0.59 -27.92
CA LEU A 60 -17.43 -0.08 -28.37
C LEU A 60 -17.56 -1.62 -28.43
N GLY A 61 -18.73 -2.18 -28.10
CA GLY A 61 -18.99 -3.62 -28.14
C GLY A 61 -18.45 -4.40 -26.94
N LEU A 62 -18.07 -3.71 -25.87
CA LEU A 62 -17.66 -4.34 -24.60
C LEU A 62 -18.91 -4.78 -23.81
N LYS A 63 -18.81 -5.96 -23.20
CA LYS A 63 -19.95 -6.60 -22.53
C LYS A 63 -19.52 -7.33 -21.25
N LYS A 64 -20.48 -7.81 -20.48
CA LYS A 64 -20.26 -8.61 -19.27
C LYS A 64 -19.25 -9.73 -19.52
N ASN A 65 -18.33 -9.91 -18.55
CA ASN A 65 -17.20 -10.86 -18.55
C ASN A 65 -16.06 -10.53 -19.54
N ASP A 66 -16.12 -9.43 -20.27
CA ASP A 66 -14.94 -8.96 -21.00
C ASP A 66 -13.93 -8.36 -20.02
N SER A 67 -12.64 -8.63 -20.22
CA SER A 67 -11.57 -8.00 -19.46
C SER A 67 -11.16 -6.67 -20.09
N VAL A 68 -10.99 -5.64 -19.28
CA VAL A 68 -10.47 -4.33 -19.69
C VAL A 68 -9.34 -3.92 -18.75
N ALA A 69 -8.18 -3.65 -19.31
CA ALA A 69 -7.02 -3.21 -18.54
C ALA A 69 -7.08 -1.70 -18.26
N LEU A 70 -6.58 -1.28 -17.09
CA LEU A 70 -6.56 0.12 -16.67
C LEU A 70 -5.21 0.48 -16.05
N ILE A 71 -4.45 1.39 -16.71
CA ILE A 71 -3.18 1.92 -16.22
C ILE A 71 -3.34 3.41 -15.96
N SER A 72 -3.34 3.82 -14.70
CA SER A 72 -3.47 5.24 -14.34
C SER A 72 -3.00 5.51 -12.92
N GLU A 73 -2.46 6.68 -12.72
CA GLU A 73 -2.29 7.33 -11.43
C GLU A 73 -3.66 7.61 -10.80
N ASN A 74 -3.70 7.93 -9.49
CA ASN A 74 -4.94 8.26 -8.80
C ASN A 74 -5.56 9.54 -9.35
N ARG A 75 -6.76 9.40 -9.91
CA ARG A 75 -7.51 10.52 -10.51
C ARG A 75 -8.99 10.18 -10.64
N PRO A 76 -9.88 11.17 -10.78
CA PRO A 76 -11.33 10.92 -10.88
C PRO A 76 -11.71 10.02 -12.04
N GLU A 77 -11.03 10.13 -13.18
CA GLU A 77 -11.32 9.33 -14.37
C GLU A 77 -11.07 7.82 -14.13
N TRP A 78 -10.14 7.48 -13.22
CA TRP A 78 -9.97 6.09 -12.75
C TRP A 78 -11.26 5.58 -12.09
N VAL A 79 -11.87 6.41 -11.24
CA VAL A 79 -13.12 6.09 -10.54
C VAL A 79 -14.30 5.95 -11.53
N TYR A 80 -14.39 6.87 -12.50
CA TYR A 80 -15.43 6.81 -13.53
C TYR A 80 -15.33 5.52 -14.34
N ALA A 81 -14.10 5.17 -14.78
CA ALA A 81 -13.86 3.95 -15.54
C ALA A 81 -14.15 2.68 -14.73
N ASP A 82 -13.71 2.65 -13.45
CA ASP A 82 -13.97 1.50 -12.58
C ASP A 82 -15.46 1.26 -12.38
N PHE A 83 -16.20 2.26 -11.91
CA PHE A 83 -17.63 2.10 -11.72
C PHE A 83 -18.39 1.81 -13.02
N ALA A 84 -17.98 2.39 -14.15
CA ALA A 84 -18.57 2.09 -15.45
C ALA A 84 -18.41 0.61 -15.80
N MET A 85 -17.21 0.05 -15.61
CA MET A 85 -16.94 -1.37 -15.81
C MET A 85 -17.75 -2.24 -14.85
N GLN A 86 -17.81 -1.87 -13.56
CA GLN A 86 -18.54 -2.63 -12.55
C GLN A 86 -20.04 -2.70 -12.87
N MET A 87 -20.64 -1.59 -13.33
CA MET A 87 -22.07 -1.54 -13.69
C MET A 87 -22.43 -2.39 -14.91
N LEU A 88 -21.46 -2.67 -15.77
CA LEU A 88 -21.60 -3.49 -16.97
C LEU A 88 -21.18 -4.96 -16.75
N GLY A 89 -20.62 -5.29 -15.58
CA GLY A 89 -20.03 -6.61 -15.31
C GLY A 89 -18.76 -6.88 -16.13
N ILE A 90 -18.07 -5.81 -16.56
CA ILE A 90 -16.77 -5.88 -17.20
C ILE A 90 -15.71 -6.09 -16.12
N ILE A 91 -14.80 -7.03 -16.36
CA ILE A 91 -13.71 -7.36 -15.42
C ILE A 91 -12.62 -6.30 -15.53
N ASN A 92 -12.43 -5.51 -14.47
CA ASN A 92 -11.35 -4.54 -14.40
C ASN A 92 -10.01 -5.26 -14.11
N VAL A 93 -9.01 -5.06 -14.97
CA VAL A 93 -7.62 -5.53 -14.79
C VAL A 93 -6.74 -4.31 -14.52
N PRO A 94 -6.62 -3.88 -13.24
CA PRO A 94 -5.86 -2.69 -12.90
C PRO A 94 -4.36 -3.00 -12.88
N LEU A 95 -3.57 -2.13 -13.54
CA LEU A 95 -2.13 -2.24 -13.64
C LEU A 95 -1.43 -1.07 -12.96
N TYR A 96 -0.27 -1.34 -12.36
CA TYR A 96 0.56 -0.28 -11.78
C TYR A 96 1.14 0.64 -12.86
N PRO A 97 1.08 1.97 -12.67
CA PRO A 97 1.71 2.93 -13.59
C PRO A 97 3.22 2.74 -13.76
N SER A 98 3.88 2.09 -12.80
CA SER A 98 5.32 1.81 -12.83
C SER A 98 5.72 0.53 -13.58
N LEU A 99 4.77 -0.25 -14.13
CA LEU A 99 5.09 -1.46 -14.89
C LEU A 99 5.87 -1.15 -16.17
N THR A 100 6.78 -2.07 -16.52
CA THR A 100 7.49 -2.06 -17.80
C THR A 100 6.57 -2.50 -18.94
N SER A 101 6.94 -2.16 -20.19
CA SER A 101 6.19 -2.57 -21.38
C SER A 101 6.03 -4.08 -21.48
N ASP A 102 7.07 -4.87 -21.16
CA ASP A 102 7.02 -6.33 -21.22
C ASP A 102 6.04 -6.91 -20.19
N SER A 103 6.03 -6.36 -18.96
CA SER A 103 5.06 -6.75 -17.94
C SER A 103 3.63 -6.41 -18.36
N ILE A 104 3.43 -5.26 -19.02
CA ILE A 104 2.13 -4.85 -19.57
C ILE A 104 1.71 -5.85 -20.66
N GLN A 105 2.59 -6.19 -21.62
CA GLN A 105 2.31 -7.17 -22.66
C GLN A 105 1.87 -8.52 -22.09
N TYR A 106 2.61 -9.02 -21.09
CA TYR A 106 2.29 -10.28 -20.43
C TYR A 106 0.86 -10.24 -19.85
N ILE A 107 0.55 -9.20 -19.06
CA ILE A 107 -0.77 -9.09 -18.40
C ILE A 107 -1.90 -8.95 -19.42
N LEU A 108 -1.73 -8.15 -20.47
CA LEU A 108 -2.74 -7.96 -21.50
C LEU A 108 -3.06 -9.27 -22.25
N ASN A 109 -2.05 -10.08 -22.54
CA ASN A 109 -2.22 -11.36 -23.21
C ASN A 109 -2.81 -12.43 -22.27
N ASP A 110 -2.31 -12.52 -21.03
CA ASP A 110 -2.79 -13.52 -20.07
C ASP A 110 -4.25 -13.25 -19.67
N SER A 111 -4.61 -11.99 -19.40
CA SER A 111 -5.97 -11.57 -19.03
C SER A 111 -6.94 -11.54 -20.23
N GLU A 112 -6.46 -11.71 -21.47
CA GLU A 112 -7.23 -11.58 -22.70
C GLU A 112 -7.99 -10.25 -22.79
N ALA A 113 -7.37 -9.17 -22.29
CA ALA A 113 -7.98 -7.85 -22.26
C ALA A 113 -8.40 -7.39 -23.66
N LYS A 114 -9.66 -6.99 -23.81
CA LYS A 114 -10.21 -6.49 -25.09
C LYS A 114 -9.96 -5.00 -25.31
N ALA A 115 -9.78 -4.26 -24.24
CA ALA A 115 -9.43 -2.86 -24.29
C ALA A 115 -8.39 -2.53 -23.21
N ILE A 116 -7.65 -1.47 -23.45
CA ILE A 116 -6.78 -0.86 -22.46
C ILE A 116 -7.08 0.62 -22.32
N ILE A 117 -7.22 1.06 -21.08
CA ILE A 117 -7.42 2.46 -20.69
C ILE A 117 -6.13 2.95 -20.07
N VAL A 118 -5.60 4.08 -20.55
CA VAL A 118 -4.36 4.69 -20.05
C VAL A 118 -4.60 6.14 -19.63
N SER A 119 -3.82 6.64 -18.65
CA SER A 119 -4.01 8.00 -18.14
C SER A 119 -3.41 9.08 -19.04
N THR A 120 -2.16 8.89 -19.49
CA THR A 120 -1.32 9.92 -20.10
C THR A 120 -0.59 9.40 -21.33
N GLY A 121 -0.04 10.31 -22.15
CA GLY A 121 0.84 9.93 -23.27
C GLY A 121 2.05 9.10 -22.84
N PHE A 122 2.57 9.29 -21.62
CA PHE A 122 3.65 8.47 -21.11
C PHE A 122 3.22 7.00 -20.95
N GLN A 123 2.03 6.74 -20.37
CA GLN A 123 1.50 5.39 -20.25
C GLN A 123 1.13 4.81 -21.61
N LEU A 124 0.54 5.62 -22.49
CA LEU A 124 0.23 5.24 -23.86
C LEU A 124 1.49 4.75 -24.59
N ASN A 125 2.59 5.49 -24.54
CA ASN A 125 3.84 5.12 -25.19
C ASN A 125 4.40 3.76 -24.72
N LYS A 126 4.21 3.41 -23.44
CA LYS A 126 4.58 2.06 -22.97
C LYS A 126 3.74 0.97 -23.59
N VAL A 127 2.45 1.21 -23.78
CA VAL A 127 1.53 0.28 -24.43
C VAL A 127 1.84 0.14 -25.92
N LEU A 128 2.04 1.26 -26.61
CA LEU A 128 2.31 1.26 -28.06
C LEU A 128 3.59 0.49 -28.45
N LYS A 129 4.60 0.46 -27.58
CA LYS A 129 5.81 -0.35 -27.79
C LYS A 129 5.53 -1.84 -27.95
N VAL A 130 4.47 -2.35 -27.33
CA VAL A 130 4.16 -3.79 -27.28
C VAL A 130 2.81 -4.15 -27.89
N ILE A 131 2.02 -3.18 -28.33
CA ILE A 131 0.63 -3.38 -28.78
C ILE A 131 0.50 -4.38 -29.93
N LYS A 132 1.47 -4.42 -30.83
CA LYS A 132 1.49 -5.38 -31.97
C LYS A 132 1.50 -6.84 -31.51
N ASN A 133 1.99 -7.10 -30.29
CA ASN A 133 2.05 -8.43 -29.67
C ASN A 133 0.87 -8.71 -28.74
N CYS A 134 -0.06 -7.75 -28.58
CA CYS A 134 -1.24 -7.88 -27.71
C CYS A 134 -2.45 -8.34 -28.52
N LYS A 135 -2.65 -9.66 -28.61
CA LYS A 135 -3.55 -10.32 -29.57
C LYS A 135 -5.04 -9.98 -29.41
N HIS A 136 -5.48 -9.61 -28.21
CA HIS A 136 -6.90 -9.46 -27.87
C HIS A 136 -7.36 -7.99 -27.83
N ILE A 137 -6.43 -7.03 -27.78
CA ILE A 137 -6.75 -5.60 -27.66
C ILE A 137 -7.41 -5.11 -28.98
N LYS A 138 -8.60 -4.57 -28.83
CA LYS A 138 -9.39 -3.96 -29.91
C LYS A 138 -9.47 -2.44 -29.79
N HIS A 139 -9.38 -1.91 -28.57
CA HIS A 139 -9.53 -0.49 -28.28
C HIS A 139 -8.43 -0.01 -27.33
N ILE A 140 -7.88 1.14 -27.63
CA ILE A 140 -6.98 1.89 -26.74
C ILE A 140 -7.72 3.18 -26.40
N ILE A 141 -7.88 3.46 -25.09
CA ILE A 141 -8.58 4.65 -24.58
C ILE A 141 -7.60 5.44 -23.74
N ILE A 142 -7.52 6.75 -23.96
CA ILE A 142 -6.69 7.65 -23.15
C ILE A 142 -7.53 8.67 -22.40
N PHE A 143 -7.23 8.90 -21.09
CA PHE A 143 -7.95 9.89 -20.29
C PHE A 143 -7.65 11.33 -20.68
N ASN A 144 -6.38 11.62 -20.98
CA ASN A 144 -5.97 12.96 -21.40
C ASN A 144 -6.38 13.23 -22.86
N GLU A 145 -6.44 14.52 -23.22
CA GLU A 145 -6.51 14.92 -24.62
C GLU A 145 -5.30 14.33 -25.37
N HIS A 146 -5.55 13.82 -26.55
CA HIS A 146 -4.56 13.20 -27.41
C HIS A 146 -4.97 13.37 -28.86
N GLU A 147 -4.03 13.77 -29.69
CA GLU A 147 -4.18 13.76 -31.14
C GLU A 147 -3.44 12.55 -31.68
N ASP A 148 -4.15 11.62 -32.32
CA ASP A 148 -3.55 10.47 -33.00
C ASP A 148 -3.00 10.94 -34.35
N GLU A 149 -1.83 11.59 -34.32
CA GLU A 149 -1.19 12.19 -35.49
C GLU A 149 -0.97 11.20 -36.63
N ASP A 150 -0.79 9.91 -36.30
CA ASP A 150 -0.50 8.84 -37.27
C ASP A 150 -1.73 8.04 -37.70
N GLY A 151 -2.87 8.13 -36.99
CA GLY A 151 -4.11 7.38 -37.26
C GLY A 151 -3.98 5.85 -37.24
N LYS A 152 -2.81 5.34 -36.78
CA LYS A 152 -2.43 3.92 -36.94
C LYS A 152 -3.07 2.98 -35.94
N HIS A 153 -3.51 3.49 -34.76
CA HIS A 153 -3.87 2.65 -33.63
C HIS A 153 -5.31 2.80 -33.14
N ASN A 154 -6.14 3.64 -33.82
CA ASN A 154 -7.53 3.91 -33.42
C ASN A 154 -7.65 4.21 -31.91
N ILE A 155 -6.85 5.18 -31.44
CA ILE A 155 -6.83 5.63 -30.06
C ILE A 155 -8.03 6.56 -29.86
N LEU A 156 -8.82 6.28 -28.82
CA LEU A 156 -9.99 7.09 -28.45
C LEU A 156 -9.68 7.85 -27.17
N THR A 157 -10.00 9.12 -27.13
CA THR A 157 -10.00 9.89 -25.90
C THR A 157 -11.19 9.53 -25.00
N PHE A 158 -11.07 9.78 -23.70
CA PHE A 158 -12.17 9.59 -22.75
C PHE A 158 -13.44 10.32 -23.20
N LYS A 159 -13.31 11.55 -23.70
CA LYS A 159 -14.41 12.35 -24.20
C LYS A 159 -15.05 11.75 -25.47
N GLU A 160 -14.28 11.25 -26.39
CA GLU A 160 -14.84 10.61 -27.60
C GLU A 160 -15.66 9.37 -27.25
N VAL A 161 -15.19 8.57 -26.28
CA VAL A 161 -15.98 7.44 -25.75
C VAL A 161 -17.28 7.92 -25.12
N GLN A 162 -17.26 9.00 -24.33
CA GLN A 162 -18.45 9.59 -23.75
C GLN A 162 -19.41 10.16 -24.82
N GLU A 163 -18.92 10.78 -25.87
CA GLU A 163 -19.78 11.28 -26.98
C GLU A 163 -20.50 10.13 -27.72
N LYS A 164 -19.82 8.99 -27.92
CA LYS A 164 -20.46 7.76 -28.38
C LYS A 164 -21.56 7.32 -27.40
N GLY A 165 -21.27 7.35 -26.10
CA GLY A 165 -22.21 7.01 -25.02
C GLY A 165 -23.44 7.90 -24.98
N LYS A 166 -23.32 9.21 -25.24
CA LYS A 166 -24.47 10.13 -25.31
C LYS A 166 -25.53 9.72 -26.36
N LYS A 167 -25.09 9.24 -27.51
CA LYS A 167 -25.98 8.76 -28.56
C LYS A 167 -26.77 7.52 -28.10
N LEU A 168 -26.05 6.54 -27.53
CA LEU A 168 -26.64 5.31 -27.03
C LEU A 168 -27.59 5.56 -25.85
N LYS A 169 -27.24 6.44 -24.92
CA LYS A 169 -28.06 6.82 -23.76
C LYS A 169 -29.42 7.38 -24.19
N LYS A 170 -29.45 8.19 -25.27
CA LYS A 170 -30.73 8.70 -25.82
C LYS A 170 -31.63 7.61 -26.36
N SER A 171 -31.09 6.58 -27.00
CA SER A 171 -31.87 5.49 -27.62
C SER A 171 -32.20 4.38 -26.61
N LYS A 172 -31.37 4.16 -25.57
CA LYS A 172 -31.50 3.09 -24.58
C LYS A 172 -31.28 3.59 -23.15
N PRO A 173 -32.13 4.52 -22.61
CA PRO A 173 -31.88 5.18 -21.33
C PRO A 173 -31.79 4.22 -20.12
N ASP A 174 -32.52 3.09 -20.17
CA ASP A 174 -32.56 2.11 -19.07
C ASP A 174 -31.47 1.03 -19.14
N LEU A 175 -30.58 1.08 -20.13
CA LEU A 175 -29.60 0.02 -20.37
C LEU A 175 -28.74 -0.23 -19.12
N LEU A 176 -28.11 0.83 -18.52
CA LEU A 176 -27.27 0.67 -17.36
C LEU A 176 -28.01 0.17 -16.13
N LYS A 177 -29.25 0.60 -15.95
CA LYS A 177 -30.10 0.11 -14.86
C LYS A 177 -30.36 -1.39 -15.00
N LYS A 178 -30.66 -1.86 -16.22
CA LYS A 178 -30.86 -3.29 -16.51
C LYS A 178 -29.54 -4.06 -16.32
N SER A 179 -28.44 -3.64 -16.94
CA SER A 179 -27.14 -4.31 -16.83
C SER A 179 -26.68 -4.43 -15.38
N SER A 180 -26.77 -3.34 -14.61
CA SER A 180 -26.33 -3.35 -13.21
C SER A 180 -27.23 -4.21 -12.30
N ALA A 181 -28.50 -4.42 -12.65
CA ALA A 181 -29.40 -5.31 -11.92
C ALA A 181 -29.12 -6.80 -12.16
N GLU A 182 -28.45 -7.13 -13.27
CA GLU A 182 -28.05 -8.50 -13.61
C GLU A 182 -26.73 -8.93 -12.94
N ILE A 183 -26.03 -8.01 -12.29
CA ILE A 183 -24.78 -8.30 -11.61
C ILE A 183 -25.03 -8.99 -10.28
N LYS A 184 -24.42 -10.15 -10.09
CA LYS A 184 -24.53 -10.97 -8.89
C LYS A 184 -23.27 -10.85 -8.02
N GLU A 185 -23.41 -11.12 -6.74
CA GLU A 185 -22.32 -11.08 -5.77
C GLU A 185 -21.11 -11.95 -6.14
N ASN A 186 -21.37 -13.10 -6.79
CA ASN A 186 -20.34 -14.05 -7.21
C ASN A 186 -19.76 -13.79 -8.61
N ASP A 187 -20.26 -12.74 -9.33
CA ASP A 187 -19.65 -12.35 -10.59
C ASP A 187 -18.23 -11.79 -10.34
N VAL A 188 -17.31 -12.11 -11.25
CA VAL A 188 -15.93 -11.61 -11.19
C VAL A 188 -15.93 -10.12 -11.50
N CYS A 189 -15.39 -9.32 -10.61
CA CYS A 189 -15.32 -7.87 -10.77
C CYS A 189 -13.91 -7.37 -11.14
N THR A 190 -12.89 -8.15 -10.80
CA THR A 190 -11.50 -7.75 -11.10
C THR A 190 -10.55 -8.94 -11.11
N ILE A 191 -9.47 -8.82 -11.89
CA ILE A 191 -8.31 -9.70 -11.84
C ILE A 191 -7.09 -8.83 -11.53
N ILE A 192 -6.49 -9.03 -10.35
CA ILE A 192 -5.35 -8.22 -9.88
C ILE A 192 -4.08 -9.06 -9.98
N TYR A 193 -3.13 -8.59 -10.81
CA TYR A 193 -1.87 -9.28 -10.97
C TYR A 193 -0.90 -8.97 -9.84
N THR A 194 -0.45 -10.02 -9.16
CA THR A 194 0.54 -9.94 -8.09
C THR A 194 1.88 -10.46 -8.58
N SER A 195 2.96 -9.74 -8.28
CA SER A 195 4.31 -10.22 -8.54
C SER A 195 4.63 -11.35 -7.55
N GLY A 196 4.58 -12.59 -8.01
CA GLY A 196 5.13 -13.71 -7.25
C GLY A 196 6.64 -13.52 -6.99
N THR A 197 7.13 -14.06 -5.87
CA THR A 197 8.57 -14.01 -5.54
C THR A 197 9.44 -14.85 -6.48
N THR A 198 8.86 -15.65 -7.36
CA THR A 198 9.56 -16.70 -8.12
C THR A 198 9.08 -16.89 -9.57
N GLY A 199 8.48 -15.90 -10.23
CA GLY A 199 8.02 -16.11 -11.59
C GLY A 199 7.15 -14.99 -12.17
N GLU A 200 6.44 -15.31 -13.25
CA GLU A 200 5.49 -14.40 -13.88
C GLU A 200 4.36 -14.00 -12.93
N PRO A 201 3.83 -12.77 -13.06
CA PRO A 201 2.71 -12.31 -12.24
C PRO A 201 1.50 -13.24 -12.35
N LYS A 202 0.81 -13.48 -11.22
CA LYS A 202 -0.42 -14.28 -11.17
C LYS A 202 -1.62 -13.39 -11.02
N GLY A 203 -2.64 -13.59 -11.85
CA GLY A 203 -3.91 -12.85 -11.78
C GLY A 203 -4.82 -13.42 -10.69
N VAL A 204 -5.02 -12.69 -9.61
CA VAL A 204 -5.95 -13.03 -8.52
C VAL A 204 -7.37 -12.68 -8.93
N ILE A 205 -8.27 -13.65 -8.98
CA ILE A 205 -9.67 -13.48 -9.35
C ILE A 205 -10.48 -13.08 -8.11
N LEU A 206 -11.06 -11.88 -8.13
CA LEU A 206 -11.94 -11.40 -7.06
C LEU A 206 -13.35 -11.11 -7.59
N THR A 207 -14.35 -11.50 -6.78
CA THR A 207 -15.77 -11.24 -7.03
C THR A 207 -16.24 -9.99 -6.30
N HIS A 208 -17.44 -9.51 -6.65
CA HIS A 208 -18.10 -8.47 -5.87
C HIS A 208 -18.22 -8.86 -4.40
N LYS A 209 -18.60 -10.12 -4.11
CA LYS A 209 -18.71 -10.65 -2.74
C LYS A 209 -17.40 -10.55 -1.97
N ASN A 210 -16.30 -10.92 -2.61
CA ASN A 210 -14.98 -10.87 -1.94
C ASN A 210 -14.66 -9.46 -1.45
N ILE A 211 -14.77 -8.45 -2.33
CA ILE A 211 -14.46 -7.06 -1.99
C ILE A 211 -15.49 -6.47 -1.03
N ILE A 212 -16.78 -6.64 -1.32
CA ILE A 212 -17.85 -6.02 -0.55
C ILE A 212 -17.96 -6.60 0.86
N SER A 213 -17.65 -7.88 1.06
CA SER A 213 -17.59 -8.45 2.42
C SER A 213 -16.54 -7.77 3.28
N ASN A 214 -15.38 -7.42 2.70
CA ASN A 214 -14.34 -6.66 3.40
C ASN A 214 -14.78 -5.20 3.66
N VAL A 215 -15.45 -4.55 2.71
CA VAL A 215 -16.02 -3.20 2.90
C VAL A 215 -17.03 -3.19 4.05
N ASN A 216 -17.97 -4.13 4.07
CA ASN A 216 -18.97 -4.24 5.12
C ASN A 216 -18.32 -4.50 6.49
N ALA A 217 -17.34 -5.42 6.55
CA ALA A 217 -16.60 -5.71 7.77
C ALA A 217 -15.79 -4.49 8.26
N ALA A 218 -15.18 -3.73 7.36
CA ALA A 218 -14.46 -2.51 7.72
C ALA A 218 -15.39 -1.45 8.32
N LEU A 219 -16.60 -1.26 7.74
CA LEU A 219 -17.60 -0.32 8.26
C LEU A 219 -18.15 -0.74 9.63
N GLU A 220 -18.14 -2.04 9.95
CA GLU A 220 -18.56 -2.56 11.25
C GLU A 220 -17.54 -2.25 12.35
N ILE A 221 -16.24 -2.40 12.04
CA ILE A 221 -15.18 -2.32 13.05
C ILE A 221 -14.52 -0.94 13.17
N PHE A 222 -14.57 -0.12 12.12
CA PHE A 222 -14.00 1.22 12.14
C PHE A 222 -15.08 2.29 12.28
N PRO A 223 -14.90 3.27 13.19
CA PRO A 223 -15.86 4.35 13.39
C PRO A 223 -15.78 5.41 12.28
N ILE A 224 -15.97 4.98 11.02
CA ILE A 224 -15.96 5.85 9.85
C ILE A 224 -17.36 6.45 9.67
N THR A 225 -17.41 7.74 9.38
CA THR A 225 -18.67 8.48 9.23
C THR A 225 -18.68 9.30 7.93
N LYS A 226 -19.87 9.72 7.53
CA LYS A 226 -20.04 10.59 6.35
C LYS A 226 -19.32 11.95 6.42
N ASP A 227 -18.89 12.36 7.60
CA ASP A 227 -18.21 13.64 7.83
C ASP A 227 -16.68 13.48 7.77
N ASP A 228 -16.21 12.24 7.59
CA ASP A 228 -14.80 11.96 7.44
C ASP A 228 -14.28 12.35 6.05
N ILE A 229 -13.01 12.72 6.02
CA ILE A 229 -12.26 13.08 4.82
C ILE A 229 -11.09 12.12 4.72
N PHE A 230 -10.99 11.41 3.60
CA PHE A 230 -9.85 10.56 3.26
C PHE A 230 -8.84 11.32 2.41
N LEU A 231 -7.55 11.19 2.70
CA LEU A 231 -6.48 11.52 1.76
C LEU A 231 -5.96 10.23 1.13
N SER A 232 -6.16 10.08 -0.17
CA SER A 232 -5.74 8.92 -0.97
C SER A 232 -4.44 9.22 -1.72
N PHE A 233 -3.40 8.44 -1.50
CA PHE A 233 -2.10 8.54 -2.19
C PHE A 233 -1.56 7.19 -2.65
N LEU A 234 -1.98 6.10 -2.02
CA LEU A 234 -1.61 4.75 -2.45
C LEU A 234 -2.27 4.44 -3.81
N PRO A 235 -1.64 3.65 -4.67
CA PRO A 235 -2.20 3.37 -6.00
C PRO A 235 -3.56 2.68 -5.93
N LEU A 236 -4.57 3.21 -6.63
CA LEU A 236 -5.93 2.62 -6.72
C LEU A 236 -5.93 1.24 -7.40
N CYS A 237 -4.91 0.90 -8.16
CA CYS A 237 -4.72 -0.44 -8.71
C CYS A 237 -4.39 -1.48 -7.64
N HIS A 238 -3.89 -1.06 -6.46
CA HIS A 238 -3.63 -1.96 -5.34
C HIS A 238 -4.90 -2.20 -4.52
N ILE A 239 -5.22 -3.48 -4.25
CA ILE A 239 -6.46 -3.85 -3.57
C ILE A 239 -6.64 -3.18 -2.20
N PHE A 240 -5.56 -2.91 -1.46
CA PHE A 240 -5.64 -2.25 -0.17
C PHE A 240 -6.22 -0.84 -0.28
N GLU A 241 -5.68 0.00 -1.17
CA GLU A 241 -6.24 1.34 -1.38
C GLU A 241 -7.64 1.25 -2.00
N ARG A 242 -7.82 0.37 -2.99
CA ARG A 242 -9.10 0.20 -3.68
C ARG A 242 -10.22 -0.21 -2.73
N MET A 243 -9.95 -1.11 -1.78
CA MET A 243 -10.96 -1.52 -0.80
C MET A 243 -11.07 -0.51 0.35
N ALA A 244 -9.97 -0.20 1.06
CA ALA A 244 -10.00 0.58 2.29
C ALA A 244 -10.10 2.09 2.06
N GLY A 245 -9.30 2.65 1.13
CA GLY A 245 -9.25 4.09 0.84
C GLY A 245 -10.32 4.57 -0.15
N TYR A 246 -10.87 3.67 -0.97
CA TYR A 246 -11.79 4.02 -2.03
C TYR A 246 -13.21 3.46 -1.79
N TYR A 247 -13.43 2.14 -1.88
CA TYR A 247 -14.79 1.59 -1.72
C TYR A 247 -15.37 1.80 -0.30
N THR A 248 -14.55 1.60 0.75
CA THR A 248 -15.00 1.81 2.13
C THR A 248 -15.30 3.28 2.40
N ALA A 249 -14.46 4.20 1.92
CA ALA A 249 -14.72 5.63 2.05
C ALA A 249 -16.03 6.04 1.36
N PHE A 250 -16.29 5.55 0.16
CA PHE A 250 -17.53 5.83 -0.56
C PHE A 250 -18.75 5.17 0.10
N ALA A 251 -18.62 3.94 0.58
CA ALA A 251 -19.69 3.26 1.29
C ALA A 251 -20.09 3.98 2.59
N ALA A 252 -19.13 4.63 3.25
CA ALA A 252 -19.37 5.49 4.41
C ALA A 252 -19.90 6.89 4.02
N GLY A 253 -19.89 7.26 2.75
CA GLY A 253 -20.29 8.59 2.25
C GLY A 253 -19.24 9.68 2.53
N CYS A 254 -17.97 9.32 2.67
CA CYS A 254 -16.87 10.25 2.88
C CYS A 254 -16.52 11.04 1.63
N THR A 255 -15.74 12.11 1.80
CA THR A 255 -15.08 12.82 0.71
C THR A 255 -13.65 12.33 0.58
N ILE A 256 -13.21 12.00 -0.65
CA ILE A 256 -11.85 11.57 -0.94
C ILE A 256 -11.06 12.70 -1.59
N TYR A 257 -9.93 13.06 -1.00
CA TYR A 257 -8.92 13.95 -1.56
C TYR A 257 -7.80 13.12 -2.19
N TYR A 258 -7.47 13.36 -3.44
CA TYR A 258 -6.31 12.75 -4.08
C TYR A 258 -5.06 13.58 -3.84
N ALA A 259 -4.00 12.95 -3.34
CA ALA A 259 -2.68 13.55 -3.29
C ALA A 259 -2.08 13.67 -4.70
N GLU A 260 -1.26 14.70 -4.92
CA GLU A 260 -0.60 14.94 -6.22
C GLU A 260 0.46 13.88 -6.52
N SER A 261 1.25 13.53 -5.51
CA SER A 261 2.30 12.49 -5.56
C SER A 261 2.69 12.08 -4.14
N ILE A 262 3.51 11.03 -4.01
CA ILE A 262 4.04 10.57 -2.72
C ILE A 262 4.88 11.67 -2.03
N GLU A 263 5.65 12.43 -2.80
CA GLU A 263 6.51 13.52 -2.32
C GLU A 263 5.69 14.70 -1.77
N LYS A 264 4.51 14.92 -2.34
CA LYS A 264 3.60 16.02 -1.98
C LYS A 264 2.65 15.67 -0.83
N VAL A 265 2.62 14.42 -0.35
CA VAL A 265 1.70 13.98 0.71
C VAL A 265 1.76 14.89 1.95
N ALA A 266 2.95 15.33 2.38
CA ALA A 266 3.10 16.20 3.54
C ALA A 266 2.42 17.58 3.35
N THR A 267 2.47 18.14 2.15
CA THR A 267 1.78 19.39 1.78
C THR A 267 0.27 19.15 1.67
N ASN A 268 -0.11 18.07 0.99
CA ASN A 268 -1.52 17.75 0.79
C ASN A 268 -2.25 17.40 2.11
N LEU A 269 -1.55 16.83 3.11
CA LEU A 269 -2.09 16.63 4.46
C LEU A 269 -2.50 17.97 5.11
N GLN A 270 -1.69 19.02 4.97
CA GLN A 270 -1.97 20.33 5.54
C GLN A 270 -3.11 21.06 4.82
N GLU A 271 -3.21 20.85 3.52
CA GLU A 271 -4.23 21.49 2.67
C GLU A 271 -5.60 20.78 2.79
N ALA A 272 -5.63 19.47 2.63
CA ALA A 272 -6.86 18.66 2.68
C ALA A 272 -7.39 18.49 4.12
N LYS A 273 -6.51 18.57 5.13
CA LYS A 273 -6.84 18.36 6.55
C LYS A 273 -7.70 17.09 6.75
N PRO A 274 -7.22 15.93 6.31
CA PRO A 274 -8.00 14.69 6.37
C PRO A 274 -8.26 14.26 7.81
N THR A 275 -9.30 13.46 7.99
CA THR A 275 -9.59 12.79 9.26
C THR A 275 -9.09 11.35 9.29
N LEU A 276 -8.94 10.75 8.11
CA LEU A 276 -8.49 9.37 7.90
C LEU A 276 -7.54 9.29 6.71
N MET A 277 -6.62 8.32 6.76
CA MET A 277 -5.70 8.07 5.67
C MET A 277 -5.24 6.62 5.71
N THR A 278 -5.35 5.93 4.57
CA THR A 278 -4.65 4.66 4.34
C THR A 278 -3.19 4.92 4.03
N SER A 279 -2.30 4.10 4.58
CA SER A 279 -0.87 4.32 4.43
C SER A 279 -0.07 3.01 4.54
N VAL A 280 1.23 3.13 4.36
CA VAL A 280 2.21 2.04 4.52
C VAL A 280 3.29 2.45 5.52
N PRO A 281 3.95 1.51 6.21
CA PRO A 281 4.98 1.79 7.22
C PRO A 281 6.06 2.76 6.75
N ARG A 282 6.50 2.67 5.50
CA ARG A 282 7.55 3.52 4.93
C ARG A 282 7.24 5.02 5.00
N LEU A 283 5.96 5.42 4.88
CA LEU A 283 5.59 6.83 5.04
C LEU A 283 5.80 7.29 6.48
N PHE A 284 5.43 6.47 7.44
CA PHE A 284 5.60 6.80 8.87
C PHE A 284 7.08 6.88 9.26
N GLU A 285 7.92 5.97 8.76
CA GLU A 285 9.37 6.01 8.94
C GLU A 285 9.95 7.33 8.44
N ARG A 286 9.58 7.75 7.22
CA ARG A 286 10.01 9.03 6.64
C ARG A 286 9.52 10.24 7.45
N ILE A 287 8.28 10.22 7.93
CA ILE A 287 7.74 11.30 8.76
C ILE A 287 8.51 11.36 10.10
N GLN A 288 8.73 10.23 10.77
CA GLN A 288 9.47 10.16 12.01
C GLN A 288 10.91 10.68 11.83
N SER A 289 11.63 10.20 10.80
CA SER A 289 12.99 10.63 10.50
C SER A 289 13.07 12.14 10.27
N ARG A 290 12.13 12.72 9.51
CA ARG A 290 12.05 14.18 9.31
C ARG A 290 11.78 14.95 10.60
N ILE A 291 10.93 14.41 11.49
CA ILE A 291 10.66 15.02 12.80
C ILE A 291 11.94 15.02 13.63
N ILE A 292 12.60 13.88 13.75
CA ILE A 292 13.84 13.72 14.57
C ILE A 292 14.93 14.63 14.00
N LYS A 293 15.20 14.61 12.70
CA LYS A 293 16.17 15.47 12.02
C LYS A 293 15.91 16.96 12.30
N ASN A 294 14.64 17.38 12.20
CA ASN A 294 14.26 18.77 12.51
C ASN A 294 14.47 19.11 14.00
N VAL A 295 14.28 18.17 14.91
CA VAL A 295 14.53 18.37 16.34
C VAL A 295 16.03 18.46 16.61
N GLU A 296 16.84 17.59 16.02
CA GLU A 296 18.29 17.55 16.18
C GLU A 296 18.99 18.83 15.66
N SER A 297 18.40 19.49 14.65
CA SER A 297 18.87 20.79 14.14
C SER A 297 18.52 22.00 15.06
N GLN A 298 17.71 21.80 16.10
CA GLN A 298 17.33 22.86 17.04
C GLN A 298 18.30 23.00 18.20
N SER A 299 18.14 24.07 19.00
CA SER A 299 18.92 24.27 20.21
C SER A 299 18.76 23.09 21.20
N VAL A 300 19.80 22.80 21.99
CA VAL A 300 19.82 21.73 23.00
C VAL A 300 18.60 21.80 23.93
N THR A 301 18.15 22.99 24.29
CA THR A 301 16.95 23.18 25.13
C THR A 301 15.69 22.66 24.44
N LYS A 302 15.50 22.96 23.13
CA LYS A 302 14.34 22.47 22.38
C LYS A 302 14.39 20.94 22.20
N GLN A 303 15.57 20.39 21.98
CA GLN A 303 15.77 18.94 21.92
C GLN A 303 15.35 18.27 23.23
N LYS A 304 15.84 18.79 24.37
CA LYS A 304 15.45 18.29 25.71
C LYS A 304 13.94 18.35 25.96
N ILE A 305 13.30 19.46 25.55
CA ILE A 305 11.84 19.60 25.67
C ILE A 305 11.11 18.56 24.81
N PHE A 306 11.56 18.31 23.59
CA PHE A 306 10.96 17.32 22.70
C PHE A 306 11.04 15.90 23.29
N TYR A 307 12.25 15.47 23.71
CA TYR A 307 12.42 14.12 24.27
C TYR A 307 11.71 13.94 25.60
N TRP A 308 11.68 14.99 26.44
CA TRP A 308 10.85 15.00 27.66
C TRP A 308 9.37 14.84 27.31
N ALA A 309 8.86 15.59 26.35
CA ALA A 309 7.47 15.48 25.92
C ALA A 309 7.15 14.08 25.40
N LEU A 310 8.03 13.51 24.58
CA LEU A 310 7.86 12.15 24.05
C LEU A 310 7.79 11.09 25.16
N ASP A 311 8.66 11.17 26.19
CA ASP A 311 8.63 10.29 27.35
C ASP A 311 7.29 10.44 28.13
N ILE A 312 6.83 11.67 28.33
CA ILE A 312 5.52 11.94 28.98
C ILE A 312 4.38 11.36 28.14
N GLY A 313 4.40 11.51 26.81
CA GLY A 313 3.42 10.94 25.90
C GLY A 313 3.34 9.42 26.02
N LYS A 314 4.49 8.72 25.94
CA LYS A 314 4.56 7.26 26.13
C LYS A 314 4.00 6.81 27.47
N LYS A 315 4.38 7.47 28.58
CA LYS A 315 3.86 7.18 29.92
C LYS A 315 2.36 7.42 30.03
N TYR A 316 1.85 8.49 29.42
CA TYR A 316 0.43 8.83 29.40
C TYR A 316 -0.40 7.76 28.68
N VAL A 317 0.04 7.35 27.49
CA VAL A 317 -0.60 6.28 26.70
C VAL A 317 -0.61 4.96 27.49
N ALA A 318 0.53 4.57 28.08
CA ALA A 318 0.62 3.36 28.88
C ALA A 318 -0.32 3.38 30.10
N ALA A 319 -0.44 4.52 30.78
CA ALA A 319 -1.37 4.69 31.90
C ALA A 319 -2.84 4.64 31.45
N LYS A 320 -3.15 5.29 30.30
CA LYS A 320 -4.50 5.27 29.71
C LYS A 320 -4.94 3.84 29.35
N LYS A 321 -4.05 3.02 28.78
CA LYS A 321 -4.32 1.60 28.48
C LYS A 321 -4.56 0.75 29.73
N LYS A 322 -4.00 1.14 30.87
CA LYS A 322 -4.27 0.50 32.20
C LYS A 322 -5.54 1.01 32.85
N GLY A 323 -6.30 1.91 32.21
CA GLY A 323 -7.58 2.42 32.69
C GLY A 323 -7.49 3.59 33.70
N SER A 324 -6.29 4.01 34.16
CA SER A 324 -6.15 5.10 35.12
C SER A 324 -4.91 5.95 34.83
N VAL A 325 -5.12 7.26 34.68
CA VAL A 325 -4.03 8.23 34.47
C VAL A 325 -3.86 9.10 35.69
N PRO A 326 -2.70 9.07 36.39
CA PRO A 326 -2.44 9.94 37.54
C PRO A 326 -2.58 11.43 37.17
N PHE A 327 -3.16 12.23 38.05
CA PHE A 327 -3.39 13.67 37.82
C PHE A 327 -2.12 14.43 37.45
N ALA A 328 -1.01 14.19 38.16
CA ALA A 328 0.27 14.79 37.84
C ALA A 328 0.77 14.46 36.42
N LEU A 329 0.56 13.22 35.94
CA LEU A 329 0.92 12.81 34.59
C LEU A 329 0.00 13.46 33.56
N SER A 330 -1.30 13.56 33.83
CA SER A 330 -2.26 14.26 32.99
C SER A 330 -1.89 15.73 32.79
N THR A 331 -1.50 16.43 33.87
CA THR A 331 -1.06 17.82 33.80
C THR A 331 0.22 17.98 32.97
N LYS A 332 1.23 17.13 33.20
CA LYS A 332 2.46 17.13 32.42
C LYS A 332 2.18 16.87 30.94
N HIS A 333 1.26 15.95 30.64
CA HIS A 333 0.86 15.66 29.25
C HIS A 333 0.20 16.87 28.58
N LYS A 334 -0.68 17.62 29.28
CA LYS A 334 -1.26 18.87 28.74
C LYS A 334 -0.18 19.92 28.38
N VAL A 335 0.88 20.02 29.20
CA VAL A 335 2.01 20.91 28.91
C VAL A 335 2.79 20.42 27.70
N ALA A 336 3.12 19.12 27.65
CA ALA A 336 3.81 18.49 26.52
C ALA A 336 3.00 18.64 25.22
N ASP A 337 1.69 18.48 25.30
CA ASP A 337 0.78 18.66 24.16
C ASP A 337 0.85 20.08 23.60
N LYS A 338 0.72 21.09 24.46
CA LYS A 338 0.77 22.52 24.05
C LYS A 338 2.12 22.91 23.45
N LEU A 339 3.21 22.43 24.02
CA LEU A 339 4.57 22.82 23.59
C LEU A 339 5.03 22.08 22.34
N VAL A 340 4.65 20.79 22.18
CA VAL A 340 5.22 19.90 21.16
C VAL A 340 4.15 19.24 20.31
N PHE A 341 3.23 18.45 20.90
CA PHE A 341 2.40 17.52 20.13
C PHE A 341 1.38 18.21 19.23
N LYS A 342 0.76 19.30 19.72
CA LYS A 342 -0.17 20.10 18.91
C LYS A 342 0.48 20.57 17.60
N LYS A 343 1.73 21.05 17.66
CA LYS A 343 2.48 21.51 16.47
C LYS A 343 2.77 20.36 15.49
N LEU A 344 3.02 19.14 16.01
CA LEU A 344 3.23 17.97 15.16
C LEU A 344 1.94 17.55 14.46
N ARG A 345 0.81 17.54 15.19
CA ARG A 345 -0.49 17.22 14.61
C ARG A 345 -0.96 18.27 13.58
N GLU A 346 -0.67 19.52 13.81
CA GLU A 346 -0.97 20.60 12.84
C GLU A 346 -0.29 20.36 11.48
N ARG A 347 0.90 19.73 11.46
CA ARG A 347 1.59 19.36 10.22
C ARG A 347 0.88 18.23 9.45
N THR A 348 0.01 17.48 10.10
CA THR A 348 -0.86 16.47 9.47
C THR A 348 -2.28 16.99 9.23
N GLY A 349 -2.47 18.33 9.25
CA GLY A 349 -3.76 18.99 9.04
C GLY A 349 -4.57 19.20 10.32
N GLY A 350 -4.14 18.67 11.48
CA GLY A 350 -4.72 18.92 12.80
C GLY A 350 -6.05 18.22 13.10
N ARG A 351 -6.63 17.49 12.13
CA ARG A 351 -7.93 16.82 12.23
C ARG A 351 -7.85 15.30 12.17
N LEU A 352 -6.67 14.76 11.96
CA LEU A 352 -6.48 13.34 11.76
C LEU A 352 -6.85 12.55 13.02
N ARG A 353 -7.76 11.59 12.88
CA ARG A 353 -8.26 10.70 13.93
C ARG A 353 -7.37 9.48 14.06
N PHE A 354 -7.13 8.77 12.97
CA PHE A 354 -6.19 7.65 12.90
C PHE A 354 -5.74 7.40 11.46
N PHE A 355 -4.61 6.74 11.34
CA PHE A 355 -4.14 6.15 10.10
C PHE A 355 -4.48 4.65 10.07
N ILE A 356 -4.68 4.11 8.86
CA ILE A 356 -4.81 2.68 8.62
C ILE A 356 -3.55 2.24 7.88
N SER A 357 -2.70 1.45 8.53
CA SER A 357 -1.44 0.94 7.98
C SER A 357 -1.60 -0.48 7.46
N GLY A 358 -1.09 -0.76 6.27
CA GLY A 358 -1.11 -2.10 5.69
C GLY A 358 0.02 -2.34 4.70
N GLY A 359 0.04 -3.54 4.12
CA GLY A 359 1.00 -3.90 3.06
C GLY A 359 2.39 -4.33 3.53
N ALA A 360 2.83 -3.92 4.72
CA ALA A 360 4.06 -4.35 5.38
C ALA A 360 3.91 -4.26 6.90
N ALA A 361 4.81 -4.90 7.65
CA ALA A 361 4.80 -4.86 9.11
C ALA A 361 5.19 -3.46 9.63
N LEU A 362 4.44 -2.95 10.59
CA LEU A 362 4.75 -1.73 11.32
C LEU A 362 5.57 -2.07 12.58
N SER A 363 6.71 -1.42 12.79
CA SER A 363 7.46 -1.65 14.01
C SER A 363 6.69 -1.11 15.23
N LYS A 364 6.77 -1.84 16.35
CA LYS A 364 6.13 -1.46 17.60
C LYS A 364 6.57 -0.06 18.06
N GLU A 365 7.86 0.21 17.95
CA GLU A 365 8.48 1.47 18.34
C GLU A 365 7.91 2.65 17.53
N LEU A 366 7.69 2.44 16.23
CA LEU A 366 7.11 3.43 15.33
C LEU A 366 5.65 3.73 15.72
N GLY A 367 4.85 2.69 15.96
CA GLY A 367 3.47 2.84 16.43
C GLY A 367 3.39 3.59 17.76
N GLU A 368 4.24 3.21 18.75
CA GLU A 368 4.32 3.88 20.05
C GLU A 368 4.77 5.34 19.95
N PHE A 369 5.67 5.66 19.01
CA PHE A 369 6.09 7.03 18.75
C PHE A 369 4.92 7.90 18.30
N PHE A 370 4.19 7.45 17.27
CA PHE A 370 3.06 8.21 16.74
C PHE A 370 1.91 8.34 17.74
N GLU A 371 1.62 7.29 18.48
CA GLU A 371 0.60 7.35 19.53
C GLU A 371 0.98 8.31 20.65
N ALA A 372 2.25 8.36 21.06
CA ALA A 372 2.73 9.30 22.08
C ALA A 372 2.52 10.76 21.68
N VAL A 373 2.57 11.08 20.38
CA VAL A 373 2.30 12.45 19.88
C VAL A 373 0.83 12.69 19.54
N GLY A 374 -0.04 11.69 19.78
CA GLY A 374 -1.49 11.79 19.57
C GLY A 374 -1.92 11.53 18.11
N LEU A 375 -1.15 10.76 17.36
CA LEU A 375 -1.46 10.28 16.00
C LEU A 375 -1.55 8.75 16.03
N GLN A 376 -2.76 8.21 16.12
CA GLN A 376 -2.95 6.77 16.20
C GLN A 376 -2.73 6.11 14.83
N ILE A 377 -2.03 4.97 14.82
CA ILE A 377 -1.91 4.10 13.67
C ILE A 377 -2.53 2.75 14.03
N VAL A 378 -3.49 2.29 13.23
CA VAL A 378 -4.05 0.96 13.32
C VAL A 378 -3.55 0.12 12.16
N GLU A 379 -3.11 -1.09 12.46
CA GLU A 379 -2.50 -1.98 11.47
C GLU A 379 -3.51 -3.02 11.00
N GLY A 380 -3.55 -3.26 9.68
CA GLY A 380 -4.32 -4.32 9.05
C GLY A 380 -3.41 -5.29 8.29
N TYR A 381 -3.79 -6.56 8.31
CA TYR A 381 -3.10 -7.64 7.63
C TYR A 381 -3.98 -8.31 6.60
N GLY A 382 -3.34 -8.66 5.49
CA GLY A 382 -3.94 -9.45 4.43
C GLY A 382 -3.15 -9.43 3.14
N LEU A 383 -3.75 -10.02 2.13
CA LEU A 383 -3.16 -10.32 0.83
C LEU A 383 -4.13 -9.91 -0.28
N THR A 384 -3.68 -9.83 -1.51
CA THR A 384 -4.59 -9.66 -2.65
C THR A 384 -5.59 -10.82 -2.72
N GLU A 385 -5.15 -12.01 -2.40
CA GLU A 385 -5.91 -13.26 -2.35
C GLU A 385 -7.00 -13.25 -1.26
N SER A 386 -7.01 -12.27 -0.37
CA SER A 386 -8.01 -12.11 0.71
C SER A 386 -8.82 -10.78 0.64
N SER A 387 -8.74 -10.00 -0.42
CA SER A 387 -9.58 -8.85 -0.83
C SER A 387 -9.59 -7.56 0.01
N PRO A 388 -8.58 -7.08 0.71
CA PRO A 388 -7.36 -7.77 1.07
C PRO A 388 -7.35 -8.26 2.52
N VAL A 389 -8.21 -7.71 3.45
CA VAL A 389 -7.99 -7.76 4.90
C VAL A 389 -8.49 -9.07 5.50
N ILE A 390 -7.65 -9.68 6.33
CA ILE A 390 -7.94 -10.88 7.13
C ILE A 390 -8.13 -10.49 8.60
N ALA A 391 -7.23 -9.65 9.13
CA ALA A 391 -7.24 -9.18 10.51
C ALA A 391 -6.89 -7.70 10.57
N ALA A 392 -7.39 -7.00 11.58
CA ALA A 392 -7.06 -5.59 11.81
C ALA A 392 -7.10 -5.22 13.30
N ASN A 393 -6.18 -4.34 13.70
CA ASN A 393 -6.30 -3.56 14.92
C ASN A 393 -7.45 -2.56 14.78
N ARG A 394 -8.21 -2.33 15.85
CA ARG A 394 -9.31 -1.36 15.90
C ARG A 394 -8.88 -0.13 16.67
N PRO A 395 -9.42 1.06 16.42
CA PRO A 395 -9.03 2.27 17.17
C PRO A 395 -9.20 2.18 18.68
N ASP A 396 -10.14 1.38 19.16
CA ASP A 396 -10.46 1.13 20.57
C ASP A 396 -9.92 -0.20 21.12
N ASP A 397 -9.47 -1.12 20.25
CA ASP A 397 -8.95 -2.46 20.60
C ASP A 397 -7.75 -2.82 19.71
N TYR A 398 -6.56 -2.41 20.15
CA TYR A 398 -5.31 -2.58 19.37
C TYR A 398 -4.10 -2.86 20.24
N LYS A 399 -3.11 -3.51 19.65
CA LYS A 399 -1.84 -3.86 20.30
C LYS A 399 -0.69 -3.73 19.31
N PHE A 400 0.27 -2.86 19.59
CA PHE A 400 1.44 -2.71 18.70
C PHE A 400 2.29 -3.98 18.64
N GLY A 401 2.82 -4.27 17.45
CA GLY A 401 3.52 -5.51 17.16
C GLY A 401 2.58 -6.66 16.84
N THR A 402 1.27 -6.38 16.71
CA THR A 402 0.25 -7.32 16.22
C THR A 402 -0.51 -6.71 15.07
N VAL A 403 -1.14 -7.55 14.26
CA VAL A 403 -2.01 -7.13 13.17
C VAL A 403 -3.49 -7.16 13.53
N GLY A 404 -3.79 -7.21 14.84
CA GLY A 404 -5.14 -7.16 15.36
C GLY A 404 -5.84 -8.50 15.44
N LYS A 405 -7.17 -8.46 15.45
CA LYS A 405 -8.06 -9.61 15.53
C LYS A 405 -8.72 -9.90 14.17
N PRO A 406 -9.22 -11.11 13.94
CA PRO A 406 -9.92 -11.45 12.71
C PRO A 406 -11.05 -10.45 12.40
N LEU A 407 -11.24 -10.16 11.10
CA LEU A 407 -12.41 -9.39 10.65
C LEU A 407 -13.72 -10.17 10.89
N PRO A 408 -14.87 -9.51 11.02
CA PRO A 408 -16.17 -10.16 11.01
C PRO A 408 -16.30 -11.11 9.81
N ASN A 409 -16.80 -12.32 10.05
CA ASN A 409 -16.99 -13.39 9.06
C ASN A 409 -15.69 -13.97 8.46
N VAL A 410 -14.52 -13.70 9.06
CA VAL A 410 -13.24 -14.29 8.68
C VAL A 410 -12.75 -15.18 9.83
N GLU A 411 -12.47 -16.43 9.49
CA GLU A 411 -11.87 -17.41 10.40
C GLU A 411 -10.36 -17.48 10.14
N ILE A 412 -9.59 -17.55 11.23
CA ILE A 412 -8.13 -17.74 11.17
C ILE A 412 -7.75 -18.93 12.03
N LYS A 413 -6.88 -19.78 11.54
CA LYS A 413 -6.21 -20.81 12.34
C LYS A 413 -4.72 -20.86 12.03
N ILE A 414 -3.93 -21.35 12.98
CA ILE A 414 -2.51 -21.58 12.80
C ILE A 414 -2.32 -23.08 12.53
N ALA A 415 -1.67 -23.39 11.41
CA ALA A 415 -1.32 -24.76 11.05
C ALA A 415 -0.19 -25.31 11.94
N SER A 416 0.06 -26.61 11.87
CA SER A 416 1.09 -27.27 12.70
C SER A 416 2.52 -26.78 12.43
N ASP A 417 2.76 -26.23 11.23
CA ASP A 417 4.03 -25.61 10.84
C ASP A 417 4.09 -24.10 11.11
N GLY A 418 3.06 -23.56 11.78
CA GLY A 418 2.96 -22.14 12.12
C GLY A 418 2.34 -21.25 11.02
N GLU A 419 1.94 -21.81 9.87
CA GLU A 419 1.33 -21.03 8.80
C GLU A 419 -0.05 -20.50 9.19
N ILE A 420 -0.28 -19.24 8.89
CA ILE A 420 -1.59 -18.58 9.05
C ILE A 420 -2.50 -19.06 7.92
N LEU A 421 -3.64 -19.65 8.28
CA LEU A 421 -4.69 -20.05 7.35
C LEU A 421 -5.91 -19.19 7.56
N ALA A 422 -6.53 -18.73 6.47
CA ALA A 422 -7.71 -17.89 6.53
C ALA A 422 -8.88 -18.48 5.72
N ARG A 423 -10.11 -18.34 6.22
CA ARG A 423 -11.35 -18.74 5.55
C ARG A 423 -12.41 -17.67 5.73
N GLY A 424 -13.11 -17.30 4.68
CA GLY A 424 -14.17 -16.31 4.74
C GLY A 424 -14.67 -15.89 3.36
N PRO A 425 -15.71 -15.04 3.30
CA PRO A 425 -16.26 -14.57 2.04
C PRO A 425 -15.29 -13.67 1.25
N ASN A 426 -14.25 -13.18 1.88
CA ASN A 426 -13.20 -12.34 1.30
C ASN A 426 -12.13 -13.12 0.54
N ILE A 427 -12.09 -14.47 0.62
CA ILE A 427 -11.07 -15.28 -0.03
C ILE A 427 -11.35 -15.38 -1.54
N MET A 428 -10.32 -15.21 -2.35
CA MET A 428 -10.36 -15.26 -3.82
C MET A 428 -10.98 -16.55 -4.35
N GLN A 429 -11.48 -16.49 -5.59
CA GLN A 429 -11.88 -17.71 -6.30
C GLN A 429 -10.69 -18.57 -6.74
N GLY A 430 -9.53 -17.95 -6.95
CA GLY A 430 -8.31 -18.62 -7.40
C GLY A 430 -7.46 -17.71 -8.27
N TYR A 431 -6.44 -18.31 -8.90
CA TYR A 431 -5.58 -17.63 -9.86
C TYR A 431 -6.07 -17.88 -11.29
N TYR A 432 -6.13 -16.81 -12.09
CA TYR A 432 -6.61 -16.86 -13.46
C TYR A 432 -5.73 -17.80 -14.31
N LYS A 433 -6.35 -18.79 -14.95
CA LYS A 433 -5.67 -19.84 -15.75
C LYS A 433 -4.58 -20.65 -15.01
N LYS A 434 -4.53 -20.61 -13.69
CA LYS A 434 -3.51 -21.27 -12.88
C LYS A 434 -4.18 -22.24 -11.87
N LYS A 435 -4.80 -23.31 -12.38
CA LYS A 435 -5.59 -24.25 -11.57
C LYS A 435 -4.73 -24.92 -10.49
N LYS A 436 -3.53 -25.42 -10.86
CA LYS A 436 -2.63 -26.09 -9.93
C LYS A 436 -2.23 -25.18 -8.77
N GLU A 437 -1.80 -23.95 -9.06
CA GLU A 437 -1.42 -22.98 -8.03
C GLU A 437 -2.61 -22.57 -7.17
N THR A 438 -3.82 -22.57 -7.71
CA THR A 438 -5.06 -22.34 -6.94
C THR A 438 -5.29 -23.47 -5.95
N GLU A 439 -5.22 -24.73 -6.39
CA GLU A 439 -5.40 -25.92 -5.55
C GLU A 439 -4.32 -26.05 -4.46
N GLU A 440 -3.10 -25.57 -4.73
CA GLU A 440 -2.00 -25.49 -3.74
C GLU A 440 -2.18 -24.35 -2.73
N THR A 441 -2.91 -23.28 -3.10
CA THR A 441 -3.07 -22.08 -2.27
C THR A 441 -4.38 -22.08 -1.49
N VAL A 442 -5.48 -22.60 -2.06
CA VAL A 442 -6.78 -22.71 -1.40
C VAL A 442 -7.13 -24.19 -1.24
N ILE A 443 -6.91 -24.73 -0.04
CA ILE A 443 -7.09 -26.14 0.27
C ILE A 443 -8.30 -26.29 1.21
N ASN A 444 -9.32 -27.03 0.78
CA ASN A 444 -10.55 -27.25 1.56
C ASN A 444 -11.21 -25.95 2.05
N GLY A 445 -11.17 -24.88 1.21
CA GLY A 445 -11.73 -23.58 1.53
C GLY A 445 -10.84 -22.71 2.44
N TRP A 446 -9.66 -23.17 2.82
CA TRP A 446 -8.68 -22.41 3.58
C TRP A 446 -7.61 -21.83 2.65
N LEU A 447 -7.43 -20.54 2.70
CA LEU A 447 -6.32 -19.85 2.06
C LEU A 447 -5.05 -20.10 2.87
N HIS A 448 -4.05 -20.70 2.27
CA HIS A 448 -2.69 -20.81 2.76
C HIS A 448 -1.96 -19.50 2.46
N THR A 449 -1.77 -18.66 3.49
CA THR A 449 -1.27 -17.30 3.28
C THR A 449 0.22 -17.24 2.93
N GLY A 450 0.96 -18.28 3.29
CA GLY A 450 2.42 -18.31 3.22
C GLY A 450 3.09 -17.44 4.28
N ASP A 451 2.33 -16.88 5.23
CA ASP A 451 2.85 -16.12 6.36
C ASP A 451 2.78 -16.96 7.63
N ILE A 452 3.79 -16.86 8.49
CA ILE A 452 3.89 -17.55 9.77
C ILE A 452 3.44 -16.62 10.88
N GLY A 453 2.66 -17.14 11.84
CA GLY A 453 2.19 -16.30 12.94
C GLY A 453 1.64 -17.11 14.12
N VAL A 454 1.29 -16.38 15.16
CA VAL A 454 0.72 -16.90 16.41
C VAL A 454 -0.34 -15.95 16.95
N PHE A 455 -1.29 -16.49 17.69
CA PHE A 455 -2.17 -15.68 18.52
C PHE A 455 -1.55 -15.49 19.91
N ASP A 456 -1.65 -14.28 20.44
CA ASP A 456 -1.33 -14.05 21.85
C ASP A 456 -2.53 -14.43 22.76
N SER A 457 -2.33 -14.33 24.08
CA SER A 457 -3.35 -14.66 25.10
C SER A 457 -4.61 -13.80 25.02
N ASP A 458 -4.53 -12.61 24.40
CA ASP A 458 -5.64 -11.65 24.25
C ASP A 458 -6.36 -11.82 22.90
N GLY A 459 -5.93 -12.81 22.07
CA GLY A 459 -6.49 -13.13 20.77
C GLY A 459 -6.03 -12.21 19.64
N PHE A 460 -4.93 -11.47 19.82
CA PHE A 460 -4.31 -10.70 18.75
C PHE A 460 -3.37 -11.56 17.91
N LEU A 461 -3.47 -11.45 16.59
CA LEU A 461 -2.61 -12.13 15.65
C LEU A 461 -1.27 -11.39 15.52
N MET A 462 -0.18 -12.13 15.68
CA MET A 462 1.19 -11.66 15.44
C MET A 462 1.76 -12.39 14.23
N ILE A 463 2.26 -11.65 13.24
CA ILE A 463 3.00 -12.22 12.12
C ILE A 463 4.47 -12.24 12.52
N THR A 464 5.09 -13.41 12.41
CA THR A 464 6.51 -13.57 12.76
C THR A 464 7.41 -13.55 11.56
N ASP A 465 6.99 -14.11 10.41
CA ASP A 465 7.68 -14.01 9.12
C ASP A 465 6.85 -14.54 7.95
N ARG A 466 7.47 -14.59 6.76
CA ARG A 466 7.00 -15.32 5.59
C ARG A 466 7.64 -16.69 5.48
N LYS A 467 6.85 -17.73 5.25
CA LYS A 467 7.30 -19.13 5.09
C LYS A 467 8.40 -19.27 4.03
N LYS A 468 8.27 -18.55 2.91
CA LYS A 468 9.25 -18.54 1.81
C LYS A 468 10.49 -17.67 2.08
N HIS A 469 10.45 -16.80 3.07
CA HIS A 469 11.58 -15.94 3.44
C HIS A 469 12.41 -16.53 4.58
N LEU A 470 11.82 -17.45 5.35
CA LEU A 470 12.59 -18.20 6.34
C LEU A 470 13.73 -18.92 5.64
N PHE A 471 14.93 -18.69 6.06
CA PHE A 471 16.08 -19.44 5.60
C PHE A 471 16.78 -20.15 6.75
N LYS A 472 17.59 -21.14 6.42
CA LYS A 472 18.28 -21.97 7.38
C LYS A 472 19.78 -21.78 7.24
N THR A 473 20.44 -21.30 8.30
CA THR A 473 21.90 -21.20 8.31
C THR A 473 22.55 -22.59 8.17
N SER A 474 23.83 -22.65 7.82
CA SER A 474 24.59 -23.91 7.76
C SER A 474 24.61 -24.65 9.11
N ALA A 475 24.49 -23.94 10.22
CA ALA A 475 24.36 -24.50 11.57
C ALA A 475 22.93 -25.00 11.90
N GLY A 476 22.02 -24.99 10.93
CA GLY A 476 20.67 -25.51 11.09
C GLY A 476 19.68 -24.59 11.83
N LYS A 477 20.03 -23.33 12.11
CA LYS A 477 19.15 -22.35 12.75
C LYS A 477 18.22 -21.72 11.72
N TYR A 478 16.93 -21.72 11.99
CA TYR A 478 15.95 -20.95 11.22
C TYR A 478 16.06 -19.46 11.55
N ILE A 479 16.12 -18.64 10.53
CA ILE A 479 16.21 -17.18 10.63
C ILE A 479 14.97 -16.58 9.96
N ALA A 480 14.35 -15.67 10.68
CA ALA A 480 13.29 -14.79 10.21
C ALA A 480 13.93 -13.44 9.81
N PRO A 481 14.14 -13.13 8.52
CA PRO A 481 14.88 -11.92 8.14
C PRO A 481 14.15 -10.64 8.44
N THR A 482 12.85 -10.58 8.22
CA THR A 482 12.06 -9.35 8.32
C THR A 482 12.14 -8.66 9.69
N PRO A 483 12.01 -9.35 10.84
CA PRO A 483 12.19 -8.72 12.15
C PRO A 483 13.60 -8.14 12.37
N ILE A 484 14.61 -8.81 11.84
CA ILE A 484 16.00 -8.37 11.95
C ILE A 484 16.24 -7.13 11.09
N GLU A 485 15.77 -7.16 9.84
CA GLU A 485 15.86 -6.03 8.89
C GLU A 485 15.17 -4.78 9.46
N ASN A 486 13.98 -4.94 10.04
CA ASN A 486 13.23 -3.84 10.64
C ASN A 486 13.99 -3.16 11.79
N ILE A 487 14.83 -3.88 12.54
CA ILE A 487 15.68 -3.28 13.58
C ILE A 487 16.72 -2.35 12.93
N PHE A 488 17.38 -2.78 11.87
CA PHE A 488 18.40 -1.98 11.21
C PHE A 488 17.82 -0.79 10.42
N LEU A 489 16.60 -0.92 9.88
CA LEU A 489 15.87 0.17 9.22
C LEU A 489 15.44 1.30 10.18
N THR A 490 15.60 1.13 11.50
CA THR A 490 15.45 2.24 12.47
C THR A 490 16.64 3.18 12.51
N SER A 491 17.78 2.82 11.88
CA SER A 491 18.95 3.66 11.73
C SER A 491 18.66 4.83 10.81
N LYS A 492 19.13 6.03 11.18
CA LYS A 492 19.07 7.21 10.31
C LYS A 492 20.04 7.14 9.12
N TYR A 493 21.00 6.24 9.15
CA TYR A 493 22.03 6.08 8.13
C TYR A 493 21.71 4.98 7.11
N ILE A 494 20.62 4.24 7.30
CA ILE A 494 20.24 3.09 6.46
C ILE A 494 18.88 3.38 5.79
N ASP A 495 18.87 3.39 4.45
CA ASP A 495 17.63 3.54 3.66
C ASP A 495 17.02 2.18 3.28
N GLN A 496 17.86 1.23 2.81
CA GLN A 496 17.40 -0.11 2.45
C GLN A 496 18.36 -1.16 3.01
N PHE A 497 17.81 -2.31 3.42
CA PHE A 497 18.57 -3.36 4.10
C PHE A 497 18.09 -4.73 3.64
N VAL A 498 19.01 -5.61 3.25
CA VAL A 498 18.73 -6.99 2.88
C VAL A 498 19.63 -7.92 3.66
N LEU A 499 19.02 -8.77 4.50
CA LEU A 499 19.72 -9.79 5.27
C LEU A 499 20.06 -10.99 4.40
N ILE A 500 21.30 -11.44 4.43
CA ILE A 500 21.84 -12.58 3.70
C ILE A 500 22.29 -13.64 4.70
N GLY A 501 21.94 -14.93 4.47
CA GLY A 501 22.33 -15.96 5.42
C GLY A 501 21.89 -17.37 5.09
N ASP A 502 21.12 -17.59 3.99
CA ASP A 502 20.67 -18.94 3.63
C ASP A 502 21.86 -19.86 3.34
N ARG A 503 21.91 -20.99 4.08
CA ARG A 503 23.00 -21.97 4.03
C ARG A 503 24.40 -21.41 4.32
N ARG A 504 24.49 -20.20 4.92
CA ARG A 504 25.74 -19.54 5.28
C ARG A 504 26.10 -19.77 6.75
N THR A 505 27.38 -19.59 7.07
CA THR A 505 27.92 -19.81 8.43
C THR A 505 27.56 -18.69 9.41
N PHE A 506 27.28 -17.51 8.91
CA PHE A 506 26.85 -16.35 9.69
C PHE A 506 25.96 -15.44 8.84
N LEU A 507 25.30 -14.48 9.46
CA LEU A 507 24.49 -13.48 8.76
C LEU A 507 25.35 -12.32 8.27
N SER A 508 25.12 -11.91 7.02
CA SER A 508 25.65 -10.69 6.43
C SER A 508 24.52 -9.82 5.88
N ALA A 509 24.82 -8.61 5.43
CA ALA A 509 23.83 -7.71 4.89
C ALA A 509 24.33 -6.92 3.68
N LEU A 510 23.40 -6.62 2.77
CA LEU A 510 23.55 -5.57 1.76
C LEU A 510 22.78 -4.33 2.23
N ILE A 511 23.44 -3.18 2.23
CA ILE A 511 22.90 -1.94 2.80
C ILE A 511 22.98 -0.83 1.77
N VAL A 512 21.84 -0.22 1.46
CA VAL A 512 21.81 1.08 0.80
C VAL A 512 21.75 2.15 1.89
N PRO A 513 22.75 3.03 1.99
CA PRO A 513 22.75 4.07 3.00
C PRO A 513 21.77 5.19 2.67
N ASP A 514 21.36 5.95 3.70
CA ASP A 514 20.70 7.24 3.51
C ASP A 514 21.77 8.29 3.15
N TYR A 515 21.87 8.61 1.87
CA TYR A 515 22.89 9.52 1.37
C TYR A 515 22.77 10.94 1.92
N GLU A 516 21.56 11.43 2.23
CA GLU A 516 21.39 12.74 2.86
C GLU A 516 22.04 12.74 4.25
N ALA A 517 21.78 11.70 5.04
CA ALA A 517 22.39 11.57 6.36
C ALA A 517 23.91 11.37 6.31
N LEU A 518 24.42 10.65 5.29
CA LEU A 518 25.86 10.48 5.11
C LEU A 518 26.55 11.79 4.71
N LYS A 519 25.97 12.60 3.83
CA LYS A 519 26.48 13.93 3.47
C LYS A 519 26.59 14.84 4.69
N GLU A 520 25.54 14.93 5.49
CA GLU A 520 25.55 15.72 6.73
C GLU A 520 26.67 15.27 7.69
N TYR A 521 26.87 13.96 7.80
CA TYR A 521 27.96 13.41 8.60
C TYR A 521 29.33 13.76 8.01
N ALA A 522 29.48 13.61 6.69
CA ALA A 522 30.73 13.90 5.99
C ALA A 522 31.11 15.38 6.14
N ASP A 523 30.17 16.30 5.95
CA ASP A 523 30.36 17.74 6.10
C ASP A 523 30.77 18.10 7.54
N ALA A 524 30.07 17.53 8.53
CA ALA A 524 30.38 17.77 9.95
C ALA A 524 31.76 17.24 10.36
N HIS A 525 32.27 16.19 9.70
CA HIS A 525 33.54 15.55 9.99
C HIS A 525 34.66 15.86 8.97
N LYS A 526 34.40 16.82 8.05
CA LYS A 526 35.32 17.26 6.99
C LYS A 526 35.86 16.08 6.15
N ILE A 527 34.97 15.17 5.77
CA ILE A 527 35.23 14.08 4.83
C ILE A 527 35.02 14.65 3.43
N SER A 528 36.08 14.70 2.63
CA SER A 528 35.99 15.15 1.23
C SER A 528 35.49 14.03 0.36
N TYR A 529 34.56 14.33 -0.58
CA TYR A 529 34.08 13.46 -1.63
C TYR A 529 33.72 14.30 -2.85
N THR A 530 33.84 13.72 -4.04
CA THR A 530 33.49 14.38 -5.30
C THR A 530 32.11 13.89 -5.78
N ASP A 531 31.83 12.62 -5.56
CA ASP A 531 30.55 11.99 -5.88
C ASP A 531 30.01 11.24 -4.65
N GLU A 532 28.69 11.20 -4.50
CA GLU A 532 28.02 10.56 -3.35
C GLU A 532 28.37 9.07 -3.22
N SER A 533 28.62 8.38 -4.34
CA SER A 533 29.01 6.97 -4.34
C SER A 533 30.36 6.71 -3.66
N GLU A 534 31.27 7.71 -3.62
CA GLU A 534 32.54 7.59 -2.92
C GLU A 534 32.37 7.45 -1.40
N LEU A 535 31.26 7.95 -0.85
CA LEU A 535 30.97 7.82 0.58
C LEU A 535 30.86 6.37 1.01
N THR A 536 30.36 5.47 0.16
CA THR A 536 30.22 4.05 0.48
C THR A 536 31.55 3.30 0.55
N GLY A 537 32.61 3.83 -0.10
CA GLY A 537 33.97 3.32 -0.02
C GLY A 537 34.79 3.94 1.11
N ASN A 538 34.27 4.93 1.85
CA ASN A 538 35.03 5.65 2.88
C ASN A 538 35.03 4.89 4.21
N GLU A 539 36.22 4.62 4.74
CA GLU A 539 36.40 3.86 6.00
C GLU A 539 35.70 4.50 7.21
N LYS A 540 35.63 5.83 7.30
CA LYS A 540 34.95 6.53 8.41
C LYS A 540 33.43 6.35 8.32
N ILE A 541 32.91 6.35 7.11
CA ILE A 541 31.48 6.08 6.86
C ILE A 541 31.17 4.61 7.15
N TYR A 542 32.00 3.69 6.69
CA TYR A 542 31.86 2.27 7.01
C TYR A 542 31.82 2.05 8.53
N LYS A 543 32.76 2.65 9.25
CA LYS A 543 32.86 2.57 10.71
C LYS A 543 31.64 3.19 11.42
N LEU A 544 31.14 4.31 10.92
CA LEU A 544 29.91 4.93 11.42
C LEU A 544 28.73 3.96 11.39
N ILE A 545 28.50 3.32 10.24
CA ILE A 545 27.41 2.37 10.05
C ILE A 545 27.63 1.12 10.90
N GLU A 546 28.87 0.59 10.97
CA GLU A 546 29.22 -0.55 11.81
C GLU A 546 28.93 -0.28 13.29
N ASP A 547 29.31 0.88 13.81
CA ASP A 547 29.08 1.27 15.20
C ASP A 547 27.60 1.45 15.52
N ASP A 548 26.82 1.98 14.56
CA ASP A 548 25.38 2.13 14.71
C ASP A 548 24.67 0.76 14.68
N MET A 549 24.99 -0.10 13.73
CA MET A 549 24.51 -1.47 13.66
C MET A 549 24.84 -2.27 14.94
N SER A 550 26.04 -2.10 15.46
CA SER A 550 26.50 -2.76 16.70
C SER A 550 25.64 -2.36 17.91
N LYS A 551 25.13 -1.14 17.95
CA LYS A 551 24.20 -0.68 18.99
C LYS A 551 22.81 -1.28 18.80
N LEU A 552 22.30 -1.28 17.58
CA LEU A 552 20.96 -1.76 17.24
C LEU A 552 20.81 -3.27 17.50
N GLN A 553 21.81 -4.07 17.12
CA GLN A 553 21.77 -5.52 17.26
C GLN A 553 22.06 -6.08 18.67
N LYS A 554 22.24 -5.23 19.68
CA LYS A 554 22.46 -5.69 21.08
C LYS A 554 21.33 -6.56 21.60
N LYS A 555 20.10 -6.33 21.14
CA LYS A 555 18.89 -7.07 21.53
C LYS A 555 18.71 -8.38 20.79
N LEU A 556 19.48 -8.62 19.72
CA LEU A 556 19.40 -9.84 18.92
C LEU A 556 20.19 -10.98 19.54
N ALA A 557 19.72 -12.21 19.37
CA ALA A 557 20.47 -13.40 19.71
C ALA A 557 21.77 -13.49 18.89
N ASN A 558 22.80 -14.17 19.39
CA ASN A 558 24.11 -14.21 18.73
C ASN A 558 24.05 -14.75 17.29
N TYR A 559 23.15 -15.69 17.01
CA TYR A 559 22.96 -16.28 15.67
C TYR A 559 22.15 -15.39 14.73
N GLU A 560 21.49 -14.34 15.24
CA GLU A 560 20.71 -13.35 14.49
C GLU A 560 21.53 -12.08 14.19
N ARG A 561 22.75 -11.97 14.73
CA ARG A 561 23.59 -10.78 14.55
C ARG A 561 24.27 -10.80 13.21
N VAL A 562 24.25 -9.66 12.54
CA VAL A 562 24.97 -9.42 11.29
C VAL A 562 26.46 -9.25 11.60
N ARG A 563 27.31 -10.07 10.97
CA ARG A 563 28.76 -10.05 11.20
C ARG A 563 29.53 -9.27 10.16
N LYS A 564 29.01 -9.22 8.93
CA LYS A 564 29.60 -8.46 7.83
C LYS A 564 28.52 -7.80 7.01
N PHE A 565 28.85 -6.70 6.37
CA PHE A 565 27.94 -6.03 5.45
C PHE A 565 28.72 -5.38 4.30
N ALA A 566 28.02 -5.11 3.20
CA ALA A 566 28.52 -4.32 2.10
C ALA A 566 27.59 -3.12 1.88
N LEU A 567 28.19 -1.95 1.67
CA LEU A 567 27.48 -0.72 1.30
C LEU A 567 27.30 -0.69 -0.21
N LEU A 568 26.10 -0.39 -0.66
CA LEU A 568 25.75 -0.26 -2.07
C LEU A 568 25.70 1.22 -2.46
N ASP A 569 26.24 1.53 -3.62
CA ASP A 569 26.29 2.88 -4.20
C ASP A 569 24.98 3.33 -4.85
N LYS A 570 24.05 2.39 -5.11
CA LYS A 570 22.78 2.66 -5.77
C LYS A 570 21.62 2.05 -5.00
N PRO A 571 20.49 2.76 -4.92
CA PRO A 571 19.27 2.22 -4.31
C PRO A 571 18.67 1.09 -5.16
N PHE A 572 17.96 0.19 -4.50
CA PHE A 572 17.09 -0.76 -5.21
C PHE A 572 15.91 0.00 -5.81
N THR A 573 15.62 -0.25 -7.09
CA THR A 573 14.53 0.42 -7.79
C THR A 573 13.61 -0.57 -8.53
N ILE A 574 12.46 -0.09 -8.97
CA ILE A 574 11.53 -0.88 -9.78
C ILE A 574 12.13 -1.08 -11.18
N GLU A 575 12.78 -0.06 -11.72
CA GLU A 575 13.38 -0.04 -13.05
C GLU A 575 14.52 -1.05 -13.17
N THR A 576 15.33 -1.16 -12.14
CA THR A 576 16.45 -2.10 -12.07
C THR A 576 16.04 -3.49 -11.57
N GLY A 577 14.79 -3.64 -11.15
CA GLY A 577 14.14 -4.91 -10.91
C GLY A 577 14.27 -5.48 -9.50
N GLU A 578 14.99 -4.84 -8.58
CA GLU A 578 15.20 -5.34 -7.22
C GLU A 578 13.99 -5.17 -6.31
N ILE A 579 13.09 -4.24 -6.62
CA ILE A 579 11.85 -4.07 -5.87
C ILE A 579 10.62 -4.22 -6.76
N THR A 580 9.52 -4.60 -6.13
CA THR A 580 8.22 -4.69 -6.80
C THR A 580 7.57 -3.31 -6.92
N PRO A 581 6.53 -3.13 -7.77
CA PRO A 581 5.73 -1.91 -7.80
C PRO A 581 5.09 -1.53 -6.46
N SER A 582 4.92 -2.49 -5.55
CA SER A 582 4.49 -2.26 -4.16
C SER A 582 5.64 -2.03 -3.18
N LEU A 583 6.84 -1.70 -3.69
CA LEU A 583 8.06 -1.38 -2.95
C LEU A 583 8.60 -2.53 -2.07
N LYS A 584 8.29 -3.79 -2.40
CA LYS A 584 8.82 -4.98 -1.72
C LYS A 584 10.10 -5.47 -2.39
N ILE A 585 11.12 -5.77 -1.61
CA ILE A 585 12.41 -6.28 -2.11
C ILE A 585 12.22 -7.68 -2.69
N LYS A 586 12.71 -7.87 -3.91
CA LYS A 586 12.81 -9.17 -4.58
C LYS A 586 14.16 -9.83 -4.19
N ARG A 587 14.18 -10.44 -3.03
CA ARG A 587 15.40 -10.98 -2.40
C ARG A 587 16.26 -11.80 -3.36
N LYS A 588 15.65 -12.71 -4.12
CA LYS A 588 16.36 -13.55 -5.09
C LYS A 588 17.07 -12.72 -6.17
N VAL A 589 16.42 -11.69 -6.71
CA VAL A 589 17.01 -10.78 -7.70
C VAL A 589 18.19 -10.02 -7.11
N VAL A 590 18.05 -9.54 -5.86
CA VAL A 590 19.14 -8.86 -5.14
C VAL A 590 20.31 -9.80 -4.91
N GLU A 591 20.07 -11.02 -4.44
CA GLU A 591 21.12 -12.02 -4.22
C GLU A 591 21.85 -12.40 -5.51
N GLU A 592 21.13 -12.60 -6.61
CA GLU A 592 21.72 -12.89 -7.92
C GLU A 592 22.56 -11.72 -8.44
N LYS A 593 22.02 -10.49 -8.37
CA LYS A 593 22.68 -9.29 -8.89
C LYS A 593 23.94 -8.93 -8.12
N TYR A 594 23.90 -9.07 -6.80
CA TYR A 594 25.03 -8.70 -5.92
C TYR A 594 25.82 -9.91 -5.41
N ASN A 595 25.70 -11.06 -6.11
CA ASN A 595 26.35 -12.31 -5.68
C ASN A 595 27.86 -12.16 -5.45
N TYR A 596 28.56 -11.36 -6.27
CA TYR A 596 29.99 -11.12 -6.10
C TYR A 596 30.31 -10.49 -4.74
N LEU A 597 29.59 -9.44 -4.33
CA LEU A 597 29.78 -8.79 -3.02
C LEU A 597 29.42 -9.74 -1.88
N ILE A 598 28.38 -10.54 -2.06
CA ILE A 598 27.96 -11.54 -1.08
C ILE A 598 29.09 -12.56 -0.88
N GLU A 599 29.63 -13.15 -1.94
CA GLU A 599 30.71 -14.12 -1.84
C GLU A 599 31.98 -13.52 -1.19
N GLN A 600 32.34 -12.28 -1.52
CA GLN A 600 33.48 -11.60 -0.88
C GLN A 600 33.31 -11.52 0.65
N MET A 601 32.11 -11.24 1.15
CA MET A 601 31.87 -11.19 2.59
C MET A 601 32.11 -12.53 3.28
N TYR A 602 31.90 -13.65 2.62
CA TYR A 602 32.12 -14.99 3.18
C TYR A 602 33.52 -15.52 2.92
N TYR A 603 34.15 -15.20 1.79
CA TYR A 603 35.52 -15.63 1.45
C TYR A 603 36.55 -15.07 2.43
N SER A 604 36.48 -13.77 2.72
CA SER A 604 37.41 -13.12 3.67
C SER A 604 37.27 -13.58 5.13
N GLY A 605 36.36 -14.50 5.42
CA GLY A 605 36.19 -15.16 6.71
C GLY A 605 36.91 -16.50 6.84
N MET A 606 37.42 -17.07 5.73
CA MET A 606 38.14 -18.37 5.75
C MET A 606 39.64 -18.21 6.01
N GLU A 607 40.21 -17.02 5.85
CA GLU A 607 41.66 -16.78 6.07
C GLU A 607 42.03 -16.48 7.54
N LYS A 608 41.13 -16.52 8.49
CA LYS A 608 41.35 -16.24 9.92
C LYS A 608 40.88 -17.36 10.86
N ASN A 609 41.06 -18.63 10.45
CA ASN A 609 40.95 -19.76 11.39
C ASN A 609 42.21 -20.61 11.34
#